data_66f9d7b1f77802d51e4babb16c618cd2
#
_entry.id   66f9d7b1f77802d51e4babb16c618cd2
#
_cell.length_a   1.000
_cell.length_b   1.000
_cell.length_c   1.000
_cell.angle_alpha   90.00
_cell.angle_beta   90.00
_cell.angle_gamma   90.00
#
_symmetry.space_group_name_H-M   'P 1'
#
loop_
_entity.id
_entity.type
_entity.pdbx_description
1 polymer ?
#
loop_
_entity_poly.entity_id
_entity_poly.type
_entity_poly.pdbx_seq_one_letter_code
_entity_poly.pdbx_strand_id
1 'polypeptide(L)'
;MKLRLLIAFCLVLTAASASAQFADPDGGDLEHGVLPQKWMTGGPKCMEIPEWQVHEYNPNLYILRQSGCTDAEMPFLYLFFGKDRGLLWDTGSRNGNLAPAFQRVVHNWLERNHRASIPVIVTHSHSHGDHTFGDGAIQALNDPAIPITFVPAKVADTQAFFHIASWPNDLGEVDLGGRMLNIVPIPGHDVVSIALYDRRTGILLTGDSLYPGRLYVRDFAAFQTSTERLIAFIEGKPVAHVLGNHIEQSRTPFLDFPIGSIYHPDEHVLDLTFGTLLELEDGLKSMQGKPRRMAMRDFTIWPTEPGEHGLGAKMDDIYKRTQEKQQKDKWNQPN
;
A
#
# COMPACT_ATOMS: atom_id res chain seq x y z
N MET A 1 -69.30 1.09 39.28
CA MET A 1 -68.58 0.66 38.04
C MET A 1 -67.51 1.65 37.80
N LYS A 2 -66.18 1.31 38.13
CA LYS A 2 -65.03 2.20 37.96
C LYS A 2 -64.26 1.72 36.74
N LEU A 3 -64.22 2.52 35.71
CA LEU A 3 -63.52 2.33 34.44
C LEU A 3 -61.99 2.64 34.67
N ARG A 4 -61.10 1.64 34.60
CA ARG A 4 -59.67 1.84 34.65
C ARG A 4 -59.13 2.04 33.24
N LEU A 5 -58.61 3.23 32.99
CA LEU A 5 -57.94 3.59 31.76
C LEU A 5 -56.51 3.06 31.83
N LEU A 6 -56.17 2.09 30.99
CA LEU A 6 -54.79 1.63 30.79
C LEU A 6 -54.12 2.52 29.73
N ILE A 7 -53.15 3.30 30.18
CA ILE A 7 -52.27 4.07 29.28
C ILE A 7 -51.11 3.13 28.90
N ALA A 8 -51.07 2.71 27.64
CA ALA A 8 -49.94 1.98 27.06
C ALA A 8 -48.83 2.98 26.73
N PHE A 9 -47.70 2.89 27.41
CA PHE A 9 -46.51 3.64 27.13
C PHE A 9 -45.77 2.92 25.98
N CYS A 10 -45.84 3.41 24.75
CA CYS A 10 -44.98 2.99 23.65
C CYS A 10 -43.58 3.56 23.89
N LEU A 11 -42.64 2.71 24.32
CA LEU A 11 -41.22 3.01 24.24
C LEU A 11 -40.79 3.00 22.76
N VAL A 12 -40.62 4.17 22.20
CA VAL A 12 -39.89 4.32 20.92
C VAL A 12 -38.41 4.20 21.23
N LEU A 13 -37.83 3.01 21.02
CA LEU A 13 -36.42 2.83 20.96
C LEU A 13 -35.89 3.51 19.67
N THR A 14 -35.41 4.72 19.81
CA THR A 14 -34.55 5.32 18.76
C THR A 14 -33.26 4.52 18.71
N ALA A 15 -33.10 3.71 17.67
CA ALA A 15 -31.83 3.15 17.31
C ALA A 15 -30.92 4.33 16.98
N ALA A 16 -30.03 4.72 17.90
CA ALA A 16 -28.93 5.61 17.61
C ALA A 16 -28.04 4.88 16.59
N SER A 17 -28.03 5.42 15.39
CA SER A 17 -27.20 4.93 14.29
C SER A 17 -25.75 4.91 14.75
N ALA A 18 -25.09 3.76 14.64
CA ALA A 18 -23.66 3.56 14.92
C ALA A 18 -22.76 4.21 13.84
N SER A 19 -23.06 5.46 13.46
CA SER A 19 -22.27 6.22 12.48
C SER A 19 -21.16 7.07 13.10
N ALA A 20 -21.00 7.04 14.43
CA ALA A 20 -19.97 7.86 15.11
C ALA A 20 -18.55 7.24 15.10
N GLN A 21 -18.37 6.05 14.51
CA GLN A 21 -17.12 5.30 14.63
C GLN A 21 -16.09 5.62 13.52
N PHE A 22 -16.46 6.40 12.50
CA PHE A 22 -15.65 6.67 11.32
C PHE A 22 -15.65 8.15 10.89
N ALA A 23 -15.73 9.07 11.84
CA ALA A 23 -15.61 10.50 11.52
C ALA A 23 -14.14 10.85 11.20
N ASP A 24 -13.93 11.59 10.10
CA ASP A 24 -12.65 12.23 9.80
C ASP A 24 -12.21 13.05 11.03
N PRO A 25 -10.93 12.97 11.44
CA PRO A 25 -10.39 13.81 12.52
C PRO A 25 -10.64 15.30 12.33
N ASP A 26 -10.87 15.75 11.10
CA ASP A 26 -11.24 17.13 10.75
C ASP A 26 -12.78 17.36 10.74
N GLY A 27 -13.58 16.38 11.18
CA GLY A 27 -15.00 16.51 11.44
C GLY A 27 -15.96 16.12 10.29
N GLY A 28 -15.44 15.51 9.23
CA GLY A 28 -16.24 14.93 8.13
C GLY A 28 -16.43 13.40 8.25
N ASP A 29 -17.36 12.85 7.50
CA ASP A 29 -17.50 11.40 7.33
C ASP A 29 -16.40 10.88 6.40
N LEU A 30 -15.86 9.66 6.67
CA LEU A 30 -14.91 9.02 5.78
C LEU A 30 -15.51 8.78 4.39
N GLU A 31 -14.72 9.03 3.35
CA GLU A 31 -15.07 8.63 1.98
C GLU A 31 -14.88 7.11 1.83
N HIS A 32 -15.97 6.39 1.70
CA HIS A 32 -15.94 4.96 1.49
C HIS A 32 -15.57 4.60 0.06
N GLY A 33 -15.00 3.42 -0.08
CA GLY A 33 -14.71 2.77 -1.35
C GLY A 33 -14.85 1.26 -1.23
N VAL A 34 -14.50 0.55 -2.29
CA VAL A 34 -14.59 -0.91 -2.35
C VAL A 34 -13.28 -1.47 -2.85
N LEU A 35 -12.71 -2.45 -2.14
CA LEU A 35 -11.59 -3.26 -2.62
C LEU A 35 -12.11 -4.42 -3.48
N PRO A 36 -11.36 -4.87 -4.48
CA PRO A 36 -11.79 -6.02 -5.29
C PRO A 36 -11.66 -7.31 -4.46
N GLN A 37 -12.55 -8.26 -4.73
CA GLN A 37 -12.48 -9.57 -4.07
C GLN A 37 -11.23 -10.37 -4.45
N LYS A 38 -10.66 -10.08 -5.60
CA LYS A 38 -9.46 -10.75 -6.12
C LYS A 38 -8.68 -9.79 -7.02
N TRP A 39 -7.37 -9.84 -6.87
CA TRP A 39 -6.44 -9.15 -7.74
C TRP A 39 -5.95 -10.06 -8.87
N MET A 40 -5.62 -9.47 -10.01
CA MET A 40 -4.93 -10.18 -11.08
C MET A 40 -3.50 -10.49 -10.68
N THR A 41 -3.09 -11.73 -10.92
CA THR A 41 -1.69 -12.16 -10.81
C THR A 41 -1.18 -12.53 -12.19
N GLY A 42 0.03 -13.07 -12.32
CA GLY A 42 0.48 -13.71 -13.54
C GLY A 42 -0.23 -15.06 -13.76
N GLY A 43 0.27 -15.86 -14.65
CA GLY A 43 -0.26 -17.19 -14.89
C GLY A 43 -0.01 -17.71 -16.31
N PRO A 44 -0.61 -18.84 -16.67
CA PRO A 44 -0.36 -19.49 -17.96
C PRO A 44 -0.82 -18.66 -19.15
N LYS A 45 -1.68 -17.65 -18.96
CA LYS A 45 -2.23 -16.78 -20.00
C LYS A 45 -1.71 -15.34 -19.91
N CYS A 46 -0.45 -15.19 -19.65
CA CYS A 46 0.18 -13.88 -19.47
C CYS A 46 -0.06 -12.90 -20.65
N MET A 47 -0.18 -13.42 -21.89
CA MET A 47 -0.45 -12.58 -23.05
C MET A 47 -1.86 -11.96 -23.09
N GLU A 48 -2.79 -12.51 -22.31
CA GLU A 48 -4.17 -12.05 -22.19
C GLU A 48 -4.38 -11.11 -21.00
N ILE A 49 -3.36 -10.94 -20.14
CA ILE A 49 -3.42 -10.16 -18.89
C ILE A 49 -2.78 -8.79 -19.15
N PRO A 50 -3.44 -7.66 -18.81
CA PRO A 50 -2.83 -6.36 -18.93
C PRO A 50 -1.61 -6.23 -17.98
N GLU A 51 -0.65 -5.38 -18.36
CA GLU A 51 0.53 -5.10 -17.52
C GLU A 51 0.13 -4.49 -16.16
N TRP A 52 -0.92 -3.71 -16.15
CA TRP A 52 -1.45 -3.03 -14.97
C TRP A 52 -2.93 -3.30 -14.81
N GLN A 53 -3.32 -3.87 -13.69
CA GLN A 53 -4.70 -3.83 -13.22
C GLN A 53 -4.94 -2.47 -12.56
N VAL A 54 -5.97 -1.77 -13.01
CA VAL A 54 -6.41 -0.51 -12.42
C VAL A 54 -7.74 -0.75 -11.72
N HIS A 55 -7.80 -0.44 -10.44
CA HIS A 55 -9.01 -0.54 -9.62
C HIS A 55 -9.36 0.84 -9.07
N GLU A 56 -10.59 1.29 -9.30
CA GLU A 56 -11.14 2.48 -8.68
C GLU A 56 -11.69 2.09 -7.31
N TYR A 57 -10.98 2.45 -6.24
CA TYR A 57 -11.46 2.26 -4.87
C TYR A 57 -12.65 3.18 -4.59
N ASN A 58 -12.49 4.46 -4.93
CA ASN A 58 -13.55 5.46 -5.01
C ASN A 58 -13.19 6.48 -6.11
N PRO A 59 -14.06 7.47 -6.45
CA PRO A 59 -13.79 8.41 -7.53
C PRO A 59 -12.46 9.18 -7.44
N ASN A 60 -11.84 9.25 -6.25
CA ASN A 60 -10.64 10.03 -5.97
C ASN A 60 -9.46 9.18 -5.47
N LEU A 61 -9.57 7.85 -5.52
CA LEU A 61 -8.50 6.91 -5.16
C LEU A 61 -8.51 5.70 -6.08
N TYR A 62 -7.38 5.48 -6.73
CA TYR A 62 -7.14 4.33 -7.60
C TYR A 62 -5.99 3.49 -7.06
N ILE A 63 -6.14 2.18 -7.12
CA ILE A 63 -5.12 1.21 -6.78
C ILE A 63 -4.69 0.52 -8.06
N LEU A 64 -3.39 0.55 -8.34
CA LEU A 64 -2.83 -0.10 -9.52
C LEU A 64 -1.99 -1.30 -9.05
N ARG A 65 -2.12 -2.41 -9.74
CA ARG A 65 -1.28 -3.57 -9.50
C ARG A 65 -0.52 -3.97 -10.74
N GLN A 66 0.79 -4.13 -10.61
CA GLN A 66 1.62 -4.65 -11.69
C GLN A 66 1.38 -6.16 -11.88
N SER A 67 1.30 -6.59 -13.14
CA SER A 67 1.10 -8.01 -13.47
C SER A 67 2.35 -8.83 -13.16
N GLY A 68 2.17 -10.01 -12.57
CA GLY A 68 3.22 -11.01 -12.43
C GLY A 68 3.81 -11.48 -13.77
N CYS A 69 3.16 -11.17 -14.88
CA CYS A 69 3.68 -11.45 -16.21
C CYS A 69 4.80 -10.49 -16.64
N THR A 70 4.93 -9.35 -15.98
CA THR A 70 6.01 -8.39 -16.17
C THR A 70 7.07 -8.53 -15.10
N ASP A 71 6.66 -8.64 -13.83
CA ASP A 71 7.58 -8.84 -12.72
C ASP A 71 6.90 -9.61 -11.58
N ALA A 72 7.63 -10.54 -10.93
CA ALA A 72 7.07 -11.36 -9.85
C ALA A 72 6.85 -10.61 -8.54
N GLU A 73 7.43 -9.42 -8.36
CA GLU A 73 7.16 -8.57 -7.20
C GLU A 73 5.71 -8.08 -7.17
N MET A 74 5.08 -7.90 -8.33
CA MET A 74 3.66 -7.52 -8.44
C MET A 74 3.25 -6.39 -7.50
N PRO A 75 3.99 -5.27 -7.43
CA PRO A 75 3.73 -4.22 -6.46
C PRO A 75 2.37 -3.55 -6.69
N PHE A 76 1.81 -3.06 -5.59
CA PHE A 76 0.66 -2.17 -5.57
C PHE A 76 1.11 -0.71 -5.52
N LEU A 77 0.47 0.12 -6.31
CA LEU A 77 0.65 1.56 -6.36
C LEU A 77 -0.68 2.25 -6.06
N TYR A 78 -0.61 3.46 -5.51
CA TYR A 78 -1.80 4.19 -5.11
C TYR A 78 -1.80 5.58 -5.72
N LEU A 79 -2.91 5.97 -6.36
CA LEU A 79 -3.07 7.28 -6.98
C LEU A 79 -4.24 8.01 -6.35
N PHE A 80 -3.90 9.04 -5.58
CA PHE A 80 -4.84 9.89 -4.86
C PHE A 80 -5.14 11.18 -5.65
N PHE A 81 -6.37 11.66 -5.56
CA PHE A 81 -6.75 12.96 -6.07
C PHE A 81 -7.39 13.80 -4.96
N GLY A 82 -6.91 15.03 -4.82
CA GLY A 82 -7.57 16.11 -4.12
C GLY A 82 -8.09 17.15 -5.11
N LYS A 83 -8.56 18.28 -4.58
CA LYS A 83 -9.07 19.38 -5.42
C LYS A 83 -7.97 20.04 -6.25
N ASP A 84 -6.76 20.19 -5.72
CA ASP A 84 -5.72 21.02 -6.32
C ASP A 84 -4.60 20.21 -6.97
N ARG A 85 -4.36 18.97 -6.51
CA ARG A 85 -3.32 18.07 -7.03
C ARG A 85 -3.61 16.61 -6.78
N GLY A 86 -2.94 15.74 -7.53
CA GLY A 86 -2.88 14.31 -7.25
C GLY A 86 -1.56 13.91 -6.57
N LEU A 87 -1.50 12.67 -6.06
CA LEU A 87 -0.29 12.03 -5.57
C LEU A 87 -0.24 10.59 -6.06
N LEU A 88 0.82 10.24 -6.78
CA LEU A 88 1.18 8.87 -7.13
C LEU A 88 2.18 8.34 -6.11
N TRP A 89 1.82 7.27 -5.44
CA TRP A 89 2.62 6.54 -4.47
C TRP A 89 3.22 5.31 -5.13
N ASP A 90 4.54 5.34 -5.33
CA ASP A 90 5.36 4.39 -6.06
C ASP A 90 5.15 4.36 -7.59
N THR A 91 6.13 3.82 -8.30
CA THR A 91 6.15 3.76 -9.77
C THR A 91 6.32 2.34 -10.31
N GLY A 92 6.41 1.34 -9.45
CA GLY A 92 6.41 -0.07 -9.82
C GLY A 92 7.78 -0.66 -10.09
N SER A 93 7.76 -1.96 -10.42
CA SER A 93 8.92 -2.80 -10.67
C SER A 93 9.32 -2.82 -12.15
N ARG A 94 10.38 -3.59 -12.43
CA ARG A 94 10.94 -3.79 -13.78
C ARG A 94 9.88 -4.22 -14.78
N ASN A 95 10.17 -3.96 -16.05
CA ASN A 95 9.40 -4.41 -17.20
C ASN A 95 7.92 -3.99 -17.22
N GLY A 96 7.46 -3.20 -16.27
CA GLY A 96 6.13 -2.60 -16.27
C GLY A 96 6.16 -1.20 -16.88
N ASN A 97 5.42 -0.96 -17.97
CA ASN A 97 5.25 0.39 -18.50
C ASN A 97 4.06 1.07 -17.81
N LEU A 98 4.32 1.77 -16.72
CA LEU A 98 3.29 2.45 -15.93
C LEU A 98 2.68 3.64 -16.67
N ALA A 99 3.46 4.38 -17.45
CA ALA A 99 3.08 5.68 -18.00
C ALA A 99 1.72 5.68 -18.73
N PRO A 100 1.41 4.72 -19.65
CA PRO A 100 0.11 4.72 -20.32
C PRO A 100 -1.08 4.43 -19.38
N ALA A 101 -0.88 3.57 -18.37
CA ALA A 101 -1.93 3.27 -17.39
C ALA A 101 -2.19 4.48 -16.49
N PHE A 102 -1.14 5.12 -16.01
CA PHE A 102 -1.19 6.34 -15.20
C PHE A 102 -1.89 7.48 -15.97
N GLN A 103 -1.43 7.81 -17.20
CA GLN A 103 -2.04 8.85 -18.01
C GLN A 103 -3.54 8.61 -18.23
N ARG A 104 -3.92 7.37 -18.58
CA ARG A 104 -5.33 7.01 -18.78
C ARG A 104 -6.18 7.27 -17.54
N VAL A 105 -5.69 6.92 -16.35
CA VAL A 105 -6.42 7.17 -15.09
C VAL A 105 -6.56 8.66 -14.85
N VAL A 106 -5.48 9.44 -15.01
CA VAL A 106 -5.52 10.89 -14.78
C VAL A 106 -6.44 11.58 -15.78
N HIS A 107 -6.36 11.26 -17.08
CA HIS A 107 -7.25 11.85 -18.08
C HIS A 107 -8.72 11.50 -17.86
N ASN A 108 -9.04 10.26 -17.50
CA ASN A 108 -10.41 9.87 -17.14
C ASN A 108 -10.93 10.65 -15.93
N TRP A 109 -10.06 10.87 -14.93
CA TRP A 109 -10.40 11.70 -13.77
C TRP A 109 -10.63 13.15 -14.16
N LEU A 110 -9.77 13.74 -15.01
CA LEU A 110 -9.89 15.10 -15.52
C LEU A 110 -11.20 15.30 -16.30
N GLU A 111 -11.53 14.37 -17.20
CA GLU A 111 -12.78 14.40 -17.97
C GLU A 111 -14.00 14.37 -17.06
N ARG A 112 -14.03 13.44 -16.11
CA ARG A 112 -15.12 13.30 -15.11
C ARG A 112 -15.32 14.57 -14.28
N ASN A 113 -14.23 15.26 -13.95
CA ASN A 113 -14.24 16.46 -13.13
C ASN A 113 -14.29 17.78 -13.94
N HIS A 114 -14.44 17.70 -15.27
CA HIS A 114 -14.46 18.85 -16.18
C HIS A 114 -13.24 19.78 -16.03
N ARG A 115 -12.05 19.21 -15.88
CA ARG A 115 -10.80 19.93 -15.66
C ARG A 115 -9.84 19.76 -16.85
N ALA A 116 -9.12 20.84 -17.17
CA ALA A 116 -8.10 20.81 -18.23
C ALA A 116 -6.78 20.21 -17.78
N SER A 117 -6.45 20.31 -16.47
CA SER A 117 -5.19 19.80 -15.94
C SER A 117 -5.27 19.56 -14.44
N ILE A 118 -4.34 18.72 -13.94
CA ILE A 118 -4.05 18.53 -12.51
C ILE A 118 -2.57 18.22 -12.31
N PRO A 119 -1.83 18.98 -11.49
CA PRO A 119 -0.47 18.63 -11.12
C PRO A 119 -0.47 17.36 -10.26
N VAL A 120 0.51 16.46 -10.48
CA VAL A 120 0.65 15.23 -9.73
C VAL A 120 2.01 15.17 -9.05
N ILE A 121 2.02 14.92 -7.75
CA ILE A 121 3.21 14.60 -6.96
C ILE A 121 3.50 13.12 -7.18
N VAL A 122 4.75 12.77 -7.49
CA VAL A 122 5.24 11.39 -7.54
C VAL A 122 6.20 11.18 -6.40
N THR A 123 5.93 10.24 -5.53
CA THR A 123 6.71 9.93 -4.33
C THR A 123 6.72 8.42 -4.07
N HIS A 124 7.51 7.97 -3.11
CA HIS A 124 7.76 6.54 -2.90
C HIS A 124 7.58 6.15 -1.43
N SER A 125 7.10 4.92 -1.24
CA SER A 125 7.07 4.28 0.07
C SER A 125 8.48 4.09 0.63
N HIS A 126 9.44 3.73 -0.26
CA HIS A 126 10.85 3.54 0.05
C HIS A 126 11.70 3.46 -1.23
N SER A 127 13.01 3.14 -1.12
CA SER A 127 13.96 3.27 -2.22
C SER A 127 14.22 2.00 -3.04
N HIS A 128 13.54 0.90 -2.76
CA HIS A 128 13.76 -0.34 -3.51
C HIS A 128 13.31 -0.24 -4.96
N GLY A 129 13.92 -1.05 -5.82
CA GLY A 129 13.73 -0.97 -7.26
C GLY A 129 12.30 -1.26 -7.71
N ASP A 130 11.61 -2.17 -7.05
CA ASP A 130 10.22 -2.53 -7.34
C ASP A 130 9.19 -1.44 -7.00
N HIS A 131 9.66 -0.34 -6.40
CA HIS A 131 8.87 0.87 -6.12
C HIS A 131 9.31 2.07 -6.96
N THR A 132 10.51 2.03 -7.57
CA THR A 132 11.14 3.18 -8.24
C THR A 132 11.50 2.96 -9.70
N PHE A 133 11.37 1.74 -10.25
CA PHE A 133 11.80 1.47 -11.65
C PHE A 133 11.03 2.25 -12.71
N GLY A 134 9.78 2.60 -12.44
CA GLY A 134 8.95 3.40 -13.35
C GLY A 134 9.28 4.90 -13.39
N ASP A 135 10.17 5.39 -12.51
CA ASP A 135 10.50 6.81 -12.37
C ASP A 135 10.87 7.47 -13.68
N GLY A 136 11.77 6.84 -14.44
CA GLY A 136 12.25 7.39 -15.70
C GLY A 136 11.13 7.58 -16.73
N ALA A 137 10.17 6.64 -16.79
CA ALA A 137 9.04 6.73 -17.71
C ALA A 137 8.06 7.83 -17.28
N ILE A 138 7.82 7.99 -15.98
CA ILE A 138 6.94 9.05 -15.44
C ILE A 138 7.59 10.44 -15.59
N GLN A 139 8.88 10.59 -15.30
CA GLN A 139 9.60 11.85 -15.49
C GLN A 139 9.70 12.27 -16.97
N ALA A 140 9.75 11.31 -17.88
CA ALA A 140 9.79 11.56 -19.32
C ALA A 140 8.42 11.92 -19.93
N LEU A 141 7.35 11.88 -19.13
CA LEU A 141 6.02 12.28 -19.62
C LEU A 141 6.02 13.76 -20.03
N ASN A 142 5.61 14.00 -21.27
CA ASN A 142 5.42 15.34 -21.82
C ASN A 142 3.91 15.57 -22.03
N ASP A 143 3.17 15.64 -20.92
CA ASP A 143 1.73 15.84 -20.92
C ASP A 143 1.37 17.14 -20.18
N PRO A 144 0.98 18.21 -20.90
CA PRO A 144 0.67 19.49 -20.28
C PRO A 144 -0.54 19.45 -19.35
N ALA A 145 -1.39 18.42 -19.45
CA ALA A 145 -2.52 18.22 -18.54
C ALA A 145 -2.07 17.60 -17.18
N ILE A 146 -0.86 17.04 -17.12
CA ILE A 146 -0.35 16.32 -15.94
C ILE A 146 1.05 16.85 -15.58
N PRO A 147 1.18 18.09 -15.08
CA PRO A 147 2.47 18.57 -14.57
C PRO A 147 2.97 17.70 -13.43
N ILE A 148 4.20 17.17 -13.52
CA ILE A 148 4.78 16.27 -12.51
C ILE A 148 5.70 17.05 -11.56
N THR A 149 5.47 16.84 -10.24
CA THR A 149 6.41 17.17 -9.17
C THR A 149 7.00 15.87 -8.66
N PHE A 150 8.28 15.62 -8.94
CA PHE A 150 8.94 14.36 -8.58
C PHE A 150 9.72 14.52 -7.26
N VAL A 151 9.49 13.60 -6.32
CA VAL A 151 10.17 13.52 -5.02
C VAL A 151 11.02 12.25 -4.99
N PRO A 152 12.35 12.35 -5.11
CA PRO A 152 13.22 11.17 -5.08
C PRO A 152 13.09 10.38 -3.78
N ALA A 153 13.25 9.06 -3.85
CA ALA A 153 13.25 8.16 -2.69
C ALA A 153 14.54 8.29 -1.87
N LYS A 154 14.76 9.45 -1.26
CA LYS A 154 15.91 9.77 -0.41
C LYS A 154 15.47 10.51 0.83
N VAL A 155 16.08 10.21 1.98
CA VAL A 155 15.72 10.84 3.27
C VAL A 155 15.69 12.36 3.17
N ALA A 156 16.72 13.00 2.61
CA ALA A 156 16.80 14.46 2.53
C ALA A 156 15.70 15.07 1.64
N ASP A 157 15.39 14.44 0.49
CA ASP A 157 14.34 14.91 -0.43
C ASP A 157 12.95 14.71 0.18
N THR A 158 12.71 13.56 0.82
CA THR A 158 11.47 13.25 1.55
C THR A 158 11.25 14.22 2.72
N GLN A 159 12.26 14.47 3.54
CA GLN A 159 12.20 15.45 4.64
C GLN A 159 11.86 16.85 4.12
N ALA A 160 12.57 17.29 3.10
CA ALA A 160 12.39 18.64 2.55
C ALA A 160 10.98 18.83 1.97
N PHE A 161 10.48 17.83 1.22
CA PHE A 161 9.19 17.93 0.56
C PHE A 161 8.02 17.86 1.54
N PHE A 162 8.05 16.93 2.49
CA PHE A 162 6.97 16.73 3.47
C PHE A 162 7.16 17.55 4.76
N HIS A 163 8.15 18.43 4.81
CA HIS A 163 8.44 19.32 5.95
C HIS A 163 8.73 18.55 7.26
N ILE A 164 9.39 17.40 7.17
CA ILE A 164 9.79 16.58 8.33
C ILE A 164 11.03 17.22 8.95
N ALA A 165 10.89 17.87 10.10
CA ALA A 165 11.99 18.62 10.71
C ALA A 165 13.13 17.72 11.22
N SER A 166 12.80 16.57 11.81
CA SER A 166 13.77 15.61 12.36
C SER A 166 13.42 14.19 11.94
N TRP A 167 14.28 13.59 11.12
CA TRP A 167 14.12 12.18 10.70
C TRP A 167 14.66 11.20 11.75
N PRO A 168 13.94 10.14 12.09
CA PRO A 168 12.58 9.78 11.68
C PRO A 168 11.52 10.22 12.71
N ASN A 169 11.81 11.18 13.60
CA ASN A 169 11.04 11.45 14.80
C ASN A 169 9.80 12.31 14.58
N ASP A 170 9.85 13.20 13.58
CA ASP A 170 8.74 14.09 13.29
C ASP A 170 7.90 13.56 12.13
N LEU A 171 6.66 14.02 12.08
CA LEU A 171 5.71 13.69 11.02
C LEU A 171 5.82 14.70 9.87
N GLY A 172 5.44 14.25 8.67
CA GLY A 172 5.21 15.11 7.52
C GLY A 172 3.74 15.12 7.13
N GLU A 173 3.40 16.04 6.23
CA GLU A 173 2.06 16.09 5.65
C GLU A 173 2.07 16.75 4.27
N VAL A 174 1.02 16.49 3.50
CA VAL A 174 0.74 17.16 2.25
C VAL A 174 -0.76 17.32 2.05
N ASP A 175 -1.21 18.53 1.74
CA ASP A 175 -2.59 18.79 1.35
C ASP A 175 -2.72 18.74 -0.17
N LEU A 176 -3.60 17.87 -0.66
CA LEU A 176 -3.93 17.75 -2.08
C LEU A 176 -5.06 18.71 -2.52
N GLY A 177 -5.44 19.64 -1.65
CA GLY A 177 -6.60 20.52 -1.83
C GLY A 177 -7.83 19.94 -1.14
N GLY A 178 -7.90 20.10 0.18
CA GLY A 178 -8.94 19.56 1.05
C GLY A 178 -8.85 18.03 1.24
N ARG A 179 -7.72 17.42 0.90
CA ARG A 179 -7.38 16.03 1.22
C ARG A 179 -6.00 16.00 1.85
N MET A 180 -5.98 15.93 3.16
CA MET A 180 -4.74 15.89 3.94
C MET A 180 -4.20 14.46 4.02
N LEU A 181 -2.95 14.27 3.62
CA LEU A 181 -2.20 13.03 3.78
C LEU A 181 -1.11 13.25 4.84
N ASN A 182 -1.07 12.43 5.87
CA ASN A 182 0.02 12.42 6.84
C ASN A 182 1.09 11.43 6.42
N ILE A 183 2.34 11.80 6.62
CA ILE A 183 3.52 11.00 6.33
C ILE A 183 4.21 10.66 7.64
N VAL A 184 4.40 9.37 7.89
CA VAL A 184 5.05 8.86 9.10
C VAL A 184 6.34 8.15 8.68
N PRO A 185 7.52 8.65 9.06
CA PRO A 185 8.77 7.91 8.83
C PRO A 185 8.78 6.60 9.60
N ILE A 186 9.04 5.50 8.88
CA ILE A 186 9.06 4.13 9.44
C ILE A 186 10.29 3.34 8.98
N PRO A 187 11.53 3.85 9.19
CA PRO A 187 12.73 3.11 8.81
C PRO A 187 12.82 1.74 9.46
N GLY A 188 13.46 0.79 8.78
CA GLY A 188 13.70 -0.56 9.29
C GLY A 188 13.64 -1.63 8.22
N HIS A 189 12.67 -1.56 7.31
CA HIS A 189 12.70 -2.27 6.03
C HIS A 189 13.73 -1.61 5.08
N ASP A 190 13.60 -0.31 4.91
CA ASP A 190 14.56 0.57 4.23
C ASP A 190 14.73 1.85 5.04
N VAL A 191 15.87 2.56 4.89
CA VAL A 191 16.18 3.77 5.66
C VAL A 191 15.24 4.92 5.35
N VAL A 192 14.67 4.97 4.14
CA VAL A 192 13.75 6.02 3.69
C VAL A 192 12.27 5.60 3.77
N SER A 193 11.99 4.43 4.35
CA SER A 193 10.61 3.94 4.45
C SER A 193 9.70 4.95 5.16
N ILE A 194 8.55 5.21 4.55
CA ILE A 194 7.49 6.04 5.08
C ILE A 194 6.13 5.32 4.97
N ALA A 195 5.25 5.58 5.93
CA ALA A 195 3.84 5.26 5.83
C ALA A 195 3.04 6.51 5.45
N LEU A 196 1.89 6.31 4.80
CA LEU A 196 0.96 7.38 4.47
C LEU A 196 -0.40 7.09 5.09
N TYR A 197 -0.96 8.06 5.80
CA TYR A 197 -2.33 7.98 6.30
C TYR A 197 -3.20 9.03 5.59
N ASP A 198 -4.21 8.56 4.89
CA ASP A 198 -5.20 9.42 4.24
C ASP A 198 -6.37 9.68 5.19
N ARG A 199 -6.45 10.91 5.70
CA ARG A 199 -7.51 11.31 6.63
C ARG A 199 -8.91 11.17 6.06
N ARG A 200 -9.05 11.26 4.74
CA ARG A 200 -10.34 11.24 4.07
C ARG A 200 -10.95 9.85 3.96
N THR A 201 -10.13 8.84 3.77
CA THR A 201 -10.59 7.44 3.65
C THR A 201 -10.30 6.59 4.88
N GLY A 202 -9.43 7.04 5.79
CA GLY A 202 -8.94 6.23 6.90
C GLY A 202 -8.01 5.10 6.44
N ILE A 203 -7.45 5.19 5.22
CA ILE A 203 -6.49 4.22 4.72
C ILE A 203 -5.10 4.54 5.26
N LEU A 204 -4.45 3.52 5.80
CA LEU A 204 -3.04 3.53 6.19
C LEU A 204 -2.25 2.72 5.18
N LEU A 205 -1.37 3.37 4.39
CA LEU A 205 -0.40 2.69 3.54
C LEU A 205 0.88 2.44 4.32
N THR A 206 1.37 1.22 4.31
CA THR A 206 2.53 0.78 5.11
C THR A 206 3.75 0.41 4.27
N GLY A 207 3.67 0.55 2.94
CA GLY A 207 4.74 0.09 2.07
C GLY A 207 5.05 -1.38 2.31
N ASP A 208 6.34 -1.68 2.48
CA ASP A 208 6.82 -3.03 2.76
C ASP A 208 7.03 -3.32 4.25
N SER A 209 6.54 -2.43 5.11
CA SER A 209 6.62 -2.66 6.55
C SER A 209 5.50 -3.53 7.10
N LEU A 210 4.32 -3.56 6.43
CA LEU A 210 3.23 -4.49 6.76
C LEU A 210 2.38 -4.79 5.53
N TYR A 211 2.38 -6.04 5.09
CA TYR A 211 1.57 -6.57 3.98
C TYR A 211 1.37 -8.09 4.17
N PRO A 212 0.43 -8.72 3.47
CA PRO A 212 0.26 -10.18 3.53
C PRO A 212 1.41 -10.90 2.84
N GLY A 213 2.49 -11.15 3.58
CA GLY A 213 3.72 -11.74 3.02
C GLY A 213 4.89 -11.71 3.99
N ARG A 214 6.11 -11.66 3.43
CA ARG A 214 7.38 -11.70 4.16
C ARG A 214 7.86 -10.28 4.42
N LEU A 215 7.72 -9.81 5.64
CA LEU A 215 8.20 -8.50 6.07
C LEU A 215 9.72 -8.54 6.25
N TYR A 216 10.47 -8.16 5.21
CA TYR A 216 11.93 -8.16 5.23
C TYR A 216 12.45 -7.03 6.14
N VAL A 217 12.96 -7.40 7.33
CA VAL A 217 13.45 -6.46 8.35
C VAL A 217 14.97 -6.36 8.25
N ARG A 218 15.50 -5.22 7.80
CA ARG A 218 16.95 -4.99 7.66
C ARG A 218 17.58 -4.39 8.91
N ASP A 219 16.88 -3.45 9.55
CA ASP A 219 17.25 -2.91 10.86
C ASP A 219 16.12 -3.22 11.85
N PHE A 220 16.34 -4.24 12.66
CA PHE A 220 15.33 -4.73 13.59
C PHE A 220 14.93 -3.70 14.66
N ALA A 221 15.89 -2.97 15.20
CA ALA A 221 15.63 -1.98 16.23
C ALA A 221 14.84 -0.79 15.68
N ALA A 222 15.24 -0.30 14.51
CA ALA A 222 14.52 0.77 13.81
C ALA A 222 13.11 0.32 13.41
N PHE A 223 12.95 -0.91 12.92
CA PHE A 223 11.66 -1.47 12.51
C PHE A 223 10.69 -1.58 13.69
N GLN A 224 11.16 -2.09 14.85
CA GLN A 224 10.37 -2.17 16.08
C GLN A 224 9.92 -0.77 16.53
N THR A 225 10.86 0.18 16.63
CA THR A 225 10.54 1.57 17.02
C THR A 225 9.59 2.24 16.04
N SER A 226 9.74 1.95 14.74
CA SER A 226 8.84 2.47 13.69
C SER A 226 7.43 1.91 13.80
N THR A 227 7.29 0.61 14.12
CA THR A 227 5.99 -0.01 14.36
C THR A 227 5.29 0.62 15.56
N GLU A 228 6.00 0.81 16.68
CA GLU A 228 5.49 1.48 17.88
C GLU A 228 5.07 2.93 17.59
N ARG A 229 5.89 3.67 16.81
CA ARG A 229 5.56 5.05 16.38
C ARG A 229 4.30 5.09 15.51
N LEU A 230 4.15 4.15 14.59
CA LEU A 230 3.00 4.10 13.70
C LEU A 230 1.72 3.82 14.48
N ILE A 231 1.76 2.90 15.44
CA ILE A 231 0.63 2.61 16.35
C ILE A 231 0.28 3.86 17.16
N ALA A 232 1.25 4.50 17.80
CA ALA A 232 1.02 5.72 18.58
C ALA A 232 0.44 6.86 17.70
N PHE A 233 0.87 6.97 16.43
CA PHE A 233 0.34 7.96 15.50
C PHE A 233 -1.14 7.71 15.17
N ILE A 234 -1.55 6.45 14.92
CA ILE A 234 -2.92 6.15 14.53
C ILE A 234 -3.87 5.92 15.70
N GLU A 235 -3.37 5.92 16.94
CA GLU A 235 -4.20 5.78 18.14
C GLU A 235 -5.29 6.85 18.16
N GLY A 236 -6.55 6.43 18.29
CA GLY A 236 -7.71 7.31 18.28
C GLY A 236 -8.14 7.83 16.90
N LYS A 237 -7.42 7.49 15.83
CA LYS A 237 -7.84 7.82 14.47
C LYS A 237 -8.65 6.67 13.83
N PRO A 238 -9.61 6.97 12.95
CA PRO A 238 -10.30 5.92 12.22
C PRO A 238 -9.35 5.26 11.21
N VAL A 239 -9.21 3.93 11.28
CA VAL A 239 -8.45 3.12 10.31
C VAL A 239 -9.41 2.19 9.62
N ALA A 240 -9.75 2.51 8.36
CA ALA A 240 -10.65 1.67 7.55
C ALA A 240 -9.90 0.46 6.98
N HIS A 241 -8.68 0.68 6.48
CA HIS A 241 -7.83 -0.34 5.86
C HIS A 241 -6.36 -0.10 6.20
N VAL A 242 -5.60 -1.17 6.36
CA VAL A 242 -4.12 -1.16 6.35
C VAL A 242 -3.69 -1.87 5.08
N LEU A 243 -3.06 -1.16 4.16
CA LEU A 243 -2.68 -1.67 2.85
C LEU A 243 -1.16 -1.55 2.66
N GLY A 244 -0.53 -2.67 2.36
CA GLY A 244 0.89 -2.68 1.97
C GLY A 244 1.05 -2.70 0.45
N ASN A 245 2.29 -2.94 0.00
CA ASN A 245 2.59 -2.88 -1.43
C ASN A 245 2.68 -4.27 -2.10
N HIS A 246 2.55 -5.37 -1.34
CA HIS A 246 2.64 -6.74 -1.88
C HIS A 246 1.58 -7.68 -1.31
N ILE A 247 1.39 -8.81 -1.99
CA ILE A 247 0.73 -10.00 -1.47
C ILE A 247 1.58 -11.19 -1.86
N GLU A 248 2.23 -11.82 -0.89
CA GLU A 248 3.04 -13.02 -1.07
C GLU A 248 2.46 -14.25 -0.36
N GLN A 249 1.41 -14.05 0.43
CA GLN A 249 0.76 -15.10 1.21
C GLN A 249 -0.53 -15.58 0.54
N SER A 250 -0.84 -16.85 0.72
CA SER A 250 -2.12 -17.42 0.31
C SER A 250 -3.20 -17.17 1.35
N ARG A 251 -4.47 -17.45 1.03
CA ARG A 251 -5.57 -17.44 2.01
C ARG A 251 -5.45 -18.51 3.08
N THR A 252 -4.60 -19.51 2.87
CA THR A 252 -4.28 -20.48 3.90
C THR A 252 -3.32 -19.85 4.90
N PRO A 253 -3.69 -19.74 6.19
CA PRO A 253 -2.83 -19.14 7.20
C PRO A 253 -1.43 -19.76 7.23
N PHE A 254 -0.41 -18.92 7.43
CA PHE A 254 1.02 -19.33 7.52
C PHE A 254 1.62 -19.87 6.23
N LEU A 255 0.94 -19.77 5.10
CA LEU A 255 1.40 -20.35 3.83
C LEU A 255 1.70 -19.25 2.81
N ASP A 256 2.99 -19.01 2.58
CA ASP A 256 3.48 -18.12 1.54
C ASP A 256 3.60 -18.81 0.19
N PHE A 257 3.39 -18.05 -0.89
CA PHE A 257 3.79 -18.53 -2.22
C PHE A 257 5.32 -18.60 -2.32
N PRO A 258 5.85 -19.51 -3.16
CA PRO A 258 7.29 -19.55 -3.42
C PRO A 258 7.82 -18.21 -3.92
N ILE A 259 9.00 -17.81 -3.46
CA ILE A 259 9.66 -16.58 -3.90
C ILE A 259 9.82 -16.61 -5.42
N GLY A 260 9.47 -15.49 -6.07
CA GLY A 260 9.49 -15.37 -7.52
C GLY A 260 8.31 -16.04 -8.23
N SER A 261 7.31 -16.53 -7.48
CA SER A 261 6.06 -17.02 -8.07
C SER A 261 5.30 -15.86 -8.73
N ILE A 262 4.88 -16.05 -9.98
CA ILE A 262 4.07 -15.08 -10.71
C ILE A 262 2.58 -15.39 -10.69
N TYR A 263 2.21 -16.59 -10.22
CA TYR A 263 0.84 -17.09 -10.18
C TYR A 263 0.40 -17.39 -8.77
N HIS A 264 -0.55 -16.63 -8.27
CA HIS A 264 -1.10 -16.73 -6.92
C HIS A 264 -2.60 -17.01 -7.00
N PRO A 265 -3.03 -18.26 -7.31
CA PRO A 265 -4.43 -18.57 -7.57
C PRO A 265 -5.34 -18.35 -6.37
N ASP A 266 -4.81 -18.50 -5.17
CA ASP A 266 -5.53 -18.40 -3.91
C ASP A 266 -4.85 -17.37 -2.97
N GLU A 267 -4.59 -16.22 -3.54
CA GLU A 267 -3.91 -15.11 -2.89
C GLU A 267 -4.70 -14.54 -1.73
N HIS A 268 -4.00 -14.16 -0.66
CA HIS A 268 -4.57 -13.42 0.46
C HIS A 268 -5.25 -12.13 -0.02
N VAL A 269 -6.15 -11.57 0.77
CA VAL A 269 -6.66 -10.21 0.50
C VAL A 269 -5.57 -9.18 0.79
N LEU A 270 -5.58 -8.06 0.07
CA LEU A 270 -4.64 -6.96 0.34
C LEU A 270 -4.94 -6.28 1.68
N ASP A 271 -6.21 -6.26 2.05
CA ASP A 271 -6.73 -5.58 3.23
C ASP A 271 -6.30 -6.27 4.52
N LEU A 272 -5.49 -5.57 5.29
CA LEU A 272 -5.17 -5.89 6.67
C LEU A 272 -5.88 -4.90 7.61
N THR A 273 -5.83 -5.18 8.90
CA THR A 273 -6.52 -4.41 9.93
C THR A 273 -5.53 -3.74 10.89
N PHE A 274 -6.03 -2.79 11.66
CA PHE A 274 -5.26 -2.27 12.79
C PHE A 274 -4.85 -3.38 13.77
N GLY A 275 -5.70 -4.41 13.96
CA GLY A 275 -5.36 -5.60 14.76
C GLY A 275 -4.11 -6.31 14.23
N THR A 276 -3.93 -6.41 12.92
CA THR A 276 -2.75 -7.02 12.31
C THR A 276 -1.47 -6.21 12.60
N LEU A 277 -1.56 -4.88 12.67
CA LEU A 277 -0.43 -4.03 13.07
C LEU A 277 -0.06 -4.24 14.56
N LEU A 278 -1.05 -4.46 15.44
CA LEU A 278 -0.81 -4.81 16.85
C LEU A 278 -0.17 -6.20 16.99
N GLU A 279 -0.60 -7.17 16.17
CA GLU A 279 0.05 -8.50 16.12
C GLU A 279 1.51 -8.42 15.67
N LEU A 280 1.84 -7.50 14.74
CA LEU A 280 3.23 -7.25 14.35
C LEU A 280 4.03 -6.72 15.52
N GLU A 281 3.52 -5.75 16.26
CA GLU A 281 4.17 -5.20 17.45
C GLU A 281 4.44 -6.28 18.51
N ASP A 282 3.43 -7.09 18.82
CA ASP A 282 3.55 -8.19 19.80
C ASP A 282 4.60 -9.23 19.35
N GLY A 283 4.60 -9.56 18.03
CA GLY A 283 5.61 -10.43 17.44
C GLY A 283 7.03 -9.90 17.63
N LEU A 284 7.26 -8.62 17.30
CA LEU A 284 8.56 -7.96 17.45
C LEU A 284 8.99 -7.89 18.93
N LYS A 285 8.11 -7.49 19.84
CA LYS A 285 8.38 -7.44 21.29
C LYS A 285 8.71 -8.82 21.85
N SER A 286 8.04 -9.87 21.38
CA SER A 286 8.28 -11.25 21.83
C SER A 286 9.70 -11.75 21.52
N MET A 287 10.38 -11.12 20.56
CA MET A 287 11.76 -11.46 20.19
C MET A 287 12.80 -10.93 21.19
N GLN A 288 12.44 -9.97 22.04
CA GLN A 288 13.32 -9.41 23.08
C GLN A 288 14.70 -8.97 22.54
N GLY A 289 14.72 -8.29 21.39
CA GLY A 289 15.94 -7.83 20.73
C GLY A 289 16.78 -8.95 20.07
N LYS A 290 16.26 -10.16 19.96
CA LYS A 290 16.90 -11.30 19.28
C LYS A 290 16.10 -11.67 18.04
N PRO A 291 16.36 -11.01 16.90
CA PRO A 291 15.57 -11.18 15.69
C PRO A 291 15.60 -12.63 15.20
N ARG A 292 14.46 -13.15 14.84
CA ARG A 292 14.27 -14.48 14.26
C ARG A 292 13.09 -14.47 13.30
N ARG A 293 13.08 -15.37 12.34
CA ARG A 293 11.89 -15.60 11.50
C ARG A 293 10.72 -16.06 12.36
N MET A 294 9.58 -15.39 12.16
CA MET A 294 8.36 -15.71 12.89
C MET A 294 7.16 -15.62 11.94
N ALA A 295 6.59 -16.78 11.62
CA ALA A 295 5.34 -16.83 10.86
C ALA A 295 4.17 -16.44 11.76
N MET A 296 3.42 -15.45 11.33
CA MET A 296 2.12 -15.03 11.86
C MET A 296 1.02 -15.54 10.93
N ARG A 297 -0.21 -15.33 11.30
CA ARG A 297 -1.34 -15.82 10.52
C ARG A 297 -1.36 -15.25 9.09
N ASP A 298 -1.19 -13.95 8.96
CA ASP A 298 -1.39 -13.20 7.73
C ASP A 298 -0.09 -12.58 7.18
N PHE A 299 1.06 -12.80 7.85
CA PHE A 299 2.38 -12.33 7.43
C PHE A 299 3.50 -13.12 8.12
N THR A 300 4.72 -12.92 7.68
CA THR A 300 5.93 -13.49 8.30
C THR A 300 6.93 -12.38 8.61
N ILE A 301 7.33 -12.21 9.87
CA ILE A 301 8.45 -11.34 10.24
C ILE A 301 9.73 -12.04 9.77
N TRP A 302 10.47 -11.36 8.87
CA TRP A 302 11.62 -11.95 8.19
C TRP A 302 12.87 -11.07 8.36
N PRO A 303 13.56 -11.13 9.52
CA PRO A 303 14.79 -10.39 9.70
C PRO A 303 15.86 -10.86 8.73
N THR A 304 16.52 -9.89 8.08
CA THR A 304 17.69 -10.12 7.25
C THR A 304 18.93 -9.98 8.15
N GLU A 305 19.55 -11.09 8.53
CA GLU A 305 20.72 -11.04 9.41
C GLU A 305 21.98 -10.49 8.70
N PRO A 306 22.92 -9.84 9.44
CA PRO A 306 24.24 -9.53 8.93
C PRO A 306 24.93 -10.84 8.47
N GLY A 307 25.10 -11.01 7.17
CA GLY A 307 25.59 -12.25 6.55
C GLY A 307 24.59 -12.96 5.65
N GLU A 308 23.31 -12.65 5.70
CA GLU A 308 22.33 -13.08 4.72
C GLU A 308 22.52 -12.44 3.32
N HIS A 309 23.46 -11.52 3.16
CA HIS A 309 23.89 -11.08 1.82
C HIS A 309 24.24 -12.26 0.91
N GLY A 310 24.74 -13.35 1.48
CA GLY A 310 24.95 -14.61 0.74
C GLY A 310 23.64 -15.34 0.40
N LEU A 311 22.61 -15.23 1.24
CA LEU A 311 21.29 -15.79 0.99
C LEU A 311 20.47 -14.86 0.06
N GLY A 312 20.52 -13.57 0.25
CA GLY A 312 19.91 -12.55 -0.61
C GLY A 312 20.45 -12.67 -2.04
N ALA A 313 21.77 -12.71 -2.22
CA ALA A 313 22.38 -12.94 -3.53
C ALA A 313 21.98 -14.29 -4.13
N LYS A 314 21.83 -15.33 -3.29
CA LYS A 314 21.37 -16.65 -3.72
C LYS A 314 19.88 -16.66 -4.08
N MET A 315 19.07 -15.88 -3.37
CA MET A 315 17.65 -15.69 -3.66
C MET A 315 17.45 -14.85 -4.91
N ASP A 316 18.22 -13.79 -5.11
CA ASP A 316 18.25 -13.00 -6.34
C ASP A 316 18.63 -13.84 -7.56
N ASP A 317 19.60 -14.77 -7.41
CA ASP A 317 19.99 -15.68 -8.47
C ASP A 317 18.91 -16.74 -8.76
N ILE A 318 18.22 -17.26 -7.74
CA ILE A 318 17.07 -18.17 -7.90
C ILE A 318 15.91 -17.42 -8.57
N TYR A 319 15.64 -16.19 -8.14
CA TYR A 319 14.62 -15.33 -8.70
C TYR A 319 14.87 -15.04 -10.17
N LYS A 320 16.07 -14.61 -10.52
CA LYS A 320 16.50 -14.37 -11.90
C LYS A 320 16.37 -15.61 -12.78
N ARG A 321 16.82 -16.77 -12.28
CA ARG A 321 16.66 -18.05 -13.00
C ARG A 321 15.20 -18.46 -13.16
N THR A 322 14.37 -18.17 -12.17
CA THR A 322 12.94 -18.45 -12.22
C THR A 322 12.27 -17.59 -13.28
N GLN A 323 12.57 -16.29 -13.33
CA GLN A 323 12.09 -15.38 -14.36
C GLN A 323 12.55 -15.77 -15.76
N GLU A 324 13.85 -16.11 -15.92
CA GLU A 324 14.39 -16.57 -17.20
C GLU A 324 13.71 -17.85 -17.69
N LYS A 325 13.44 -18.77 -16.77
CA LYS A 325 12.71 -20.01 -17.08
C LYS A 325 11.27 -19.72 -17.51
N GLN A 326 10.59 -18.85 -16.78
CA GLN A 326 9.20 -18.48 -17.09
C GLN A 326 9.10 -17.74 -18.43
N GLN A 327 10.06 -16.85 -18.74
CA GLN A 327 10.13 -16.22 -20.06
C GLN A 327 10.36 -17.24 -21.17
N LYS A 328 11.25 -18.21 -20.97
CA LYS A 328 11.45 -19.31 -21.93
C LYS A 328 10.20 -20.18 -22.09
N ASP A 329 9.50 -20.48 -21.01
CA ASP A 329 8.28 -21.28 -21.03
C ASP A 329 7.12 -20.52 -21.71
N LYS A 330 7.07 -19.18 -21.64
CA LYS A 330 6.14 -18.33 -22.41
C LYS A 330 6.35 -18.48 -23.93
N TRP A 331 7.60 -18.56 -24.39
CA TRP A 331 7.91 -18.71 -25.82
C TRP A 331 7.70 -20.13 -26.33
N ASN A 332 7.65 -21.12 -25.46
CA ASN A 332 7.48 -22.55 -25.80
C ASN A 332 6.02 -23.02 -25.66
N GLN A 333 5.06 -22.13 -25.36
CA GLN A 333 3.66 -22.51 -25.33
C GLN A 333 3.11 -22.52 -26.76
N PRO A 334 2.45 -23.60 -27.21
CA PRO A 334 1.79 -23.62 -28.52
C PRO A 334 0.68 -22.58 -28.55
N ASN A 335 0.65 -21.79 -29.63
CA ASN A 335 -0.39 -20.82 -29.95
C ASN A 335 -1.78 -21.43 -29.93
#